data_2ef34c51d24e2b1f037308355f5e7933
#
_entry.id   2ef34c51d24e2b1f037308355f5e7933
#
_cell.length_a   1.000
_cell.length_b   1.000
_cell.length_c   1.000
_cell.angle_alpha   90.00
_cell.angle_beta   90.00
_cell.angle_gamma   90.00
#
_symmetry.space_group_name_H-M   'P 1'
#
loop_
_entity.id
_entity.type
_entity.pdbx_description
1 polymer ?
#
loop_
_entity_poly.entity_id
_entity_poly.type
_entity_poly.pdbx_seq_one_letter_code
_entity_poly.pdbx_strand_id
1 'polypeptide(L)'
;FALFFCSLALALTPDMAAKNHATYYKKKLPFICTPTLTLNDILNVGDTLVYRYAIKHARKQEIRRLEEKELLEFIEAIKKENLRTACKDKEILNMLSIGVTLDELFYSENGELIFEYTIEDRDCKKLQ
;
A
#
# COMPACT_ATOMS: atom_id res chain seq x y z
N PHE A 1 -15.45 -11.08 -32.92
CA PHE A 1 -14.17 -11.62 -32.46
C PHE A 1 -13.40 -10.65 -31.57
N ALA A 2 -13.24 -9.43 -32.07
CA ALA A 2 -12.67 -8.34 -31.28
C ALA A 2 -13.51 -8.06 -30.03
N LEU A 3 -14.82 -8.20 -30.12
CA LEU A 3 -15.74 -8.05 -29.00
C LEU A 3 -15.47 -9.08 -27.89
N PHE A 4 -15.07 -10.28 -28.27
CA PHE A 4 -14.75 -11.31 -27.29
C PHE A 4 -13.53 -10.91 -26.45
N PHE A 5 -12.48 -10.38 -27.09
CA PHE A 5 -11.31 -9.90 -26.37
C PHE A 5 -11.62 -8.72 -25.48
N CYS A 6 -12.44 -7.79 -25.96
CA CYS A 6 -12.88 -6.66 -25.15
C CYS A 6 -13.64 -7.12 -23.91
N SER A 7 -14.50 -8.13 -24.06
CA SER A 7 -15.25 -8.69 -22.93
C SER A 7 -14.30 -9.30 -21.89
N LEU A 8 -13.27 -10.02 -22.34
CA LEU A 8 -12.28 -10.61 -21.42
C LEU A 8 -11.48 -9.52 -20.69
N ALA A 9 -11.07 -8.47 -21.42
CA ALA A 9 -10.33 -7.38 -20.82
C ALA A 9 -11.18 -6.63 -19.78
N LEU A 10 -12.48 -6.49 -20.05
CA LEU A 10 -13.42 -5.83 -19.15
C LEU A 10 -13.89 -6.72 -18.02
N ALA A 11 -13.59 -8.03 -18.07
CA ALA A 11 -14.02 -8.97 -17.05
C ALA A 11 -13.17 -8.91 -15.76
N LEU A 12 -12.04 -8.19 -15.78
CA LEU A 12 -11.20 -8.05 -14.61
C LEU A 12 -11.84 -7.09 -13.62
N THR A 13 -12.33 -7.65 -12.51
CA THR A 13 -12.94 -6.86 -11.43
C THR A 13 -11.86 -6.34 -10.48
N PRO A 14 -12.17 -5.30 -9.66
CA PRO A 14 -11.24 -4.85 -8.63
C PRO A 14 -10.80 -5.97 -7.68
N ASP A 15 -11.72 -6.84 -7.26
CA ASP A 15 -11.43 -7.98 -6.40
C ASP A 15 -10.41 -8.92 -7.03
N MET A 16 -10.58 -9.24 -8.30
CA MET A 16 -9.69 -10.13 -9.03
C MET A 16 -8.31 -9.50 -9.20
N ALA A 17 -8.28 -8.21 -9.52
CA ALA A 17 -7.02 -7.48 -9.66
C ALA A 17 -6.25 -7.46 -8.34
N ALA A 18 -6.93 -7.17 -7.24
CA ALA A 18 -6.31 -7.17 -5.92
C ALA A 18 -5.79 -8.56 -5.54
N LYS A 19 -6.58 -9.59 -5.78
CA LYS A 19 -6.20 -10.98 -5.49
C LYS A 19 -4.99 -11.41 -6.30
N ASN A 20 -4.99 -11.13 -7.60
CA ASN A 20 -3.89 -11.50 -8.49
C ASN A 20 -2.59 -10.81 -8.08
N HIS A 21 -2.67 -9.54 -7.75
CA HIS A 21 -1.52 -8.76 -7.28
C HIS A 21 -0.95 -9.35 -5.98
N ALA A 22 -1.82 -9.58 -5.00
CA ALA A 22 -1.41 -10.13 -3.71
C ALA A 22 -0.76 -11.52 -3.89
N THR A 23 -1.37 -12.38 -4.69
CA THR A 23 -0.86 -13.74 -4.94
C THR A 23 0.51 -13.70 -5.60
N TYR A 24 0.71 -12.83 -6.58
CA TYR A 24 1.97 -12.71 -7.28
C TYR A 24 3.09 -12.20 -6.38
N TYR A 25 2.87 -11.09 -5.67
CA TYR A 25 3.90 -10.46 -4.86
C TYR A 25 4.16 -11.16 -3.53
N LYS A 26 3.21 -11.94 -3.04
CA LYS A 26 3.39 -12.70 -1.80
C LYS A 26 4.63 -13.61 -1.85
N LYS A 27 4.96 -14.11 -3.04
CA LYS A 27 6.12 -14.97 -3.26
C LYS A 27 7.45 -14.24 -3.11
N LYS A 28 7.43 -12.91 -3.17
CA LYS A 28 8.63 -12.05 -3.12
C LYS A 28 8.85 -11.42 -1.74
N LEU A 29 8.00 -11.74 -0.79
CA LEU A 29 8.08 -11.20 0.56
C LEU A 29 8.97 -12.06 1.46
N PRO A 30 9.62 -11.48 2.47
CA PRO A 30 9.63 -10.05 2.77
C PRO A 30 10.48 -9.25 1.79
N PHE A 31 10.10 -8.00 1.57
CA PHE A 31 10.80 -7.09 0.68
C PHE A 31 11.31 -5.88 1.45
N ILE A 32 12.62 -5.66 1.39
CA ILE A 32 13.25 -4.53 2.08
C ILE A 32 13.09 -3.28 1.20
N CYS A 33 12.22 -2.37 1.60
CA CYS A 33 11.97 -1.12 0.88
C CYS A 33 13.08 -0.11 1.13
N THR A 34 13.46 0.03 2.40
CA THR A 34 14.57 0.86 2.87
C THR A 34 15.23 0.13 4.03
N PRO A 35 16.41 0.59 4.52
CA PRO A 35 17.02 -0.04 5.69
C PRO A 35 16.12 -0.08 6.93
N THR A 36 15.14 0.83 7.01
CA THR A 36 14.23 0.90 8.17
C THR A 36 12.81 0.42 7.87
N LEU A 37 12.49 0.11 6.63
CA LEU A 37 11.12 -0.25 6.23
C LEU A 37 11.12 -1.54 5.42
N THR A 38 10.40 -2.54 5.91
CA THR A 38 10.25 -3.84 5.24
C THR A 38 8.78 -4.14 5.00
N LEU A 39 8.45 -4.51 3.76
CA LEU A 39 7.12 -4.99 3.43
C LEU A 39 7.05 -6.48 3.76
N ASN A 40 6.27 -6.84 4.76
CA ASN A 40 6.19 -8.20 5.27
C ASN A 40 5.04 -9.01 4.70
N ASP A 41 3.93 -8.37 4.36
CA ASP A 41 2.78 -9.10 3.85
C ASP A 41 1.95 -8.23 2.91
N ILE A 42 1.26 -8.89 1.98
CA ILE A 42 0.28 -8.28 1.09
C ILE A 42 -0.94 -9.19 1.11
N LEU A 43 -2.08 -8.64 1.48
CA LEU A 43 -3.34 -9.36 1.55
C LEU A 43 -4.35 -8.68 0.65
N ASN A 44 -5.37 -9.41 0.22
CA ASN A 44 -6.53 -8.80 -0.40
C ASN A 44 -7.77 -9.11 0.43
N VAL A 45 -8.56 -8.07 0.69
CA VAL A 45 -9.85 -8.18 1.36
C VAL A 45 -10.86 -7.54 0.42
N GLY A 46 -11.53 -8.38 -0.38
CA GLY A 46 -12.37 -7.88 -1.46
C GLY A 46 -11.54 -7.06 -2.45
N ASP A 47 -11.93 -5.83 -2.69
CA ASP A 47 -11.25 -4.91 -3.59
C ASP A 47 -10.16 -4.07 -2.93
N THR A 48 -9.84 -4.38 -1.66
CA THR A 48 -8.80 -3.68 -0.92
C THR A 48 -7.53 -4.52 -0.86
N LEU A 49 -6.41 -3.91 -1.24
CA LEU A 49 -5.08 -4.47 -1.04
C LEU A 49 -4.51 -3.92 0.26
N VAL A 50 -4.10 -4.83 1.15
CA VAL A 50 -3.54 -4.47 2.44
C VAL A 50 -2.05 -4.75 2.43
N TYR A 51 -1.25 -3.69 2.55
CA TYR A 51 0.21 -3.78 2.64
C TYR A 51 0.62 -3.63 4.09
N ARG A 52 1.33 -4.62 4.62
CA ARG A 52 1.76 -4.63 6.02
C ARG A 52 3.26 -4.44 6.10
N TYR A 53 3.66 -3.29 6.61
CA TYR A 53 5.07 -2.93 6.76
C TYR A 53 5.52 -3.06 8.21
N ALA A 54 6.79 -3.42 8.40
CA ALA A 54 7.46 -3.32 9.69
C ALA A 54 8.49 -2.19 9.63
N ILE A 55 8.47 -1.34 10.64
CA ILE A 55 9.46 -0.27 10.79
C ILE A 55 10.55 -0.78 11.73
N LYS A 56 11.76 -0.98 11.19
CA LYS A 56 12.92 -1.41 11.97
C LYS A 56 13.42 -0.25 12.82
N HIS A 57 13.85 -0.58 14.03
CA HIS A 57 14.37 0.38 15.00
C HIS A 57 13.34 1.41 15.49
N ALA A 58 12.10 1.32 15.01
CA ALA A 58 11.01 2.07 15.59
C ALA A 58 10.54 1.32 16.83
N ARG A 59 11.27 1.47 17.91
CA ARG A 59 10.76 1.01 19.19
C ARG A 59 9.56 1.88 19.52
N LYS A 60 8.47 1.26 19.90
CA LYS A 60 7.26 2.00 20.30
C LYS A 60 7.59 3.08 21.33
N GLN A 61 8.60 2.84 22.17
CA GLN A 61 9.08 3.80 23.15
C GLN A 61 9.71 5.04 22.51
N GLU A 62 10.40 4.91 21.38
CA GLU A 62 11.00 6.04 20.68
C GLU A 62 9.94 6.89 20.00
N ILE A 63 8.93 6.24 19.40
CA ILE A 63 7.81 6.95 18.77
C ILE A 63 6.97 7.65 19.84
N ARG A 64 6.77 7.03 20.99
CA ARG A 64 6.04 7.62 22.12
C ARG A 64 6.75 8.83 22.72
N ARG A 65 8.06 8.97 22.53
CA ARG A 65 8.81 10.13 22.99
C ARG A 65 8.64 11.34 22.08
N LEU A 66 8.15 11.11 20.85
CA LEU A 66 7.86 12.20 19.95
C LEU A 66 6.63 12.95 20.47
N GLU A 67 6.71 14.27 20.46
CA GLU A 67 5.53 15.08 20.70
C GLU A 67 4.51 14.82 19.58
N GLU A 68 3.24 15.05 19.86
CA GLU A 68 2.16 14.81 18.92
C GLU A 68 2.44 15.46 17.56
N LYS A 69 2.95 16.69 17.57
CA LYS A 69 3.30 17.40 16.33
C LYS A 69 4.39 16.69 15.54
N GLU A 70 5.44 16.23 16.22
CA GLU A 70 6.55 15.51 15.57
C GLU A 70 6.09 14.18 15.01
N LEU A 71 5.20 13.47 15.71
CA LEU A 71 4.62 12.22 15.24
C LEU A 71 3.80 12.43 13.97
N LEU A 72 2.97 13.47 13.94
CA LEU A 72 2.18 13.81 12.77
C LEU A 72 3.06 14.15 11.57
N GLU A 73 4.13 14.92 11.78
CA GLU A 73 5.09 15.26 10.73
C GLU A 73 5.77 14.01 10.18
N PHE A 74 6.14 13.08 11.05
CA PHE A 74 6.76 11.80 10.67
C PHE A 74 5.80 10.97 9.81
N ILE A 75 4.56 10.83 10.25
CA ILE A 75 3.51 10.08 9.52
C ILE A 75 3.27 10.72 8.16
N GLU A 76 3.14 12.04 8.09
CA GLU A 76 2.90 12.74 6.84
C GLU A 76 4.06 12.60 5.86
N ALA A 77 5.30 12.57 6.35
CA ALA A 77 6.46 12.37 5.51
C ALA A 77 6.47 10.99 4.86
N ILE A 78 6.18 9.95 5.64
CA ILE A 78 6.09 8.57 5.12
C ILE A 78 4.94 8.45 4.12
N LYS A 79 3.78 8.99 4.48
CA LYS A 79 2.59 8.96 3.63
C LYS A 79 2.86 9.62 2.28
N LYS A 80 3.48 10.79 2.29
CA LYS A 80 3.81 11.53 1.08
C LYS A 80 4.74 10.75 0.16
N GLU A 81 5.78 10.14 0.73
CA GLU A 81 6.74 9.35 -0.04
C GLU A 81 6.10 8.09 -0.63
N ASN A 82 5.33 7.36 0.16
CA ASN A 82 4.66 6.16 -0.32
C ASN A 82 3.60 6.48 -1.36
N LEU A 83 2.86 7.56 -1.18
CA LEU A 83 1.86 8.01 -2.14
C LEU A 83 2.54 8.33 -3.48
N ARG A 84 3.65 9.05 -3.45
CA ARG A 84 4.39 9.39 -4.65
C ARG A 84 4.89 8.15 -5.38
N THR A 85 5.45 7.19 -4.64
CA THR A 85 5.96 5.94 -5.20
C THR A 85 4.84 5.11 -5.83
N ALA A 86 3.73 4.95 -5.11
CA ALA A 86 2.56 4.20 -5.60
C ALA A 86 1.99 4.82 -6.87
N CYS A 87 1.88 6.14 -6.90
CA CYS A 87 1.29 6.86 -8.04
C CYS A 87 2.20 6.92 -9.28
N LYS A 88 3.44 6.46 -9.18
CA LYS A 88 4.34 6.30 -10.34
C LYS A 88 4.31 4.90 -10.91
N ASP A 89 3.79 3.94 -10.19
CA ASP A 89 3.74 2.55 -10.61
C ASP A 89 2.51 2.34 -11.50
N LYS A 90 2.72 1.90 -12.74
CA LYS A 90 1.65 1.73 -13.71
C LYS A 90 0.64 0.67 -13.28
N GLU A 91 1.11 -0.43 -12.70
CA GLU A 91 0.23 -1.49 -12.22
C GLU A 91 -0.67 -0.99 -11.10
N ILE A 92 -0.09 -0.25 -10.15
CA ILE A 92 -0.85 0.35 -9.05
C ILE A 92 -1.88 1.35 -9.61
N LEU A 93 -1.46 2.23 -10.52
CA LEU A 93 -2.37 3.20 -11.14
C LEU A 93 -3.55 2.52 -11.83
N ASN A 94 -3.28 1.43 -12.57
CA ASN A 94 -4.33 0.69 -13.25
C ASN A 94 -5.31 0.06 -12.25
N MET A 95 -4.80 -0.52 -11.18
CA MET A 95 -5.65 -1.10 -10.13
C MET A 95 -6.51 -0.05 -9.44
N LEU A 96 -5.92 1.10 -9.10
CA LEU A 96 -6.67 2.19 -8.48
C LEU A 96 -7.77 2.71 -9.42
N SER A 97 -7.46 2.81 -10.72
CA SER A 97 -8.42 3.33 -11.70
C SER A 97 -9.65 2.44 -11.87
N ILE A 98 -9.54 1.15 -11.61
CA ILE A 98 -10.67 0.22 -11.69
C ILE A 98 -11.37 0.00 -10.35
N GLY A 99 -10.94 0.69 -9.29
CA GLY A 99 -11.63 0.67 -8.01
C GLY A 99 -10.94 -0.06 -6.88
N VAL A 100 -9.69 -0.49 -7.07
CA VAL A 100 -8.90 -1.08 -5.97
C VAL A 100 -8.48 0.04 -5.01
N THR A 101 -8.55 -0.23 -3.72
CA THR A 101 -8.05 0.65 -2.67
C THR A 101 -6.81 0.02 -2.06
N LEU A 102 -5.78 0.82 -1.81
CA LEU A 102 -4.61 0.38 -1.05
C LEU A 102 -4.77 0.78 0.40
N ASP A 103 -4.56 -0.16 1.30
CA ASP A 103 -4.54 0.09 2.74
C ASP A 103 -3.11 -0.18 3.22
N GLU A 104 -2.45 0.85 3.71
CA GLU A 104 -1.06 0.80 4.12
C GLU A 104 -0.99 0.76 5.64
N LEU A 105 -0.54 -0.37 6.20
CA LEU A 105 -0.45 -0.59 7.64
C LEU A 105 1.01 -0.64 8.06
N PHE A 106 1.37 0.16 9.05
CA PHE A 106 2.75 0.26 9.54
C PHE A 106 2.84 -0.21 10.99
N TYR A 107 3.63 -1.26 11.20
CA TYR A 107 3.79 -1.90 12.49
C TYR A 107 5.20 -1.70 13.03
N SER A 108 5.32 -1.68 14.37
CA SER A 108 6.61 -1.77 15.02
C SER A 108 7.18 -3.18 14.86
N GLU A 109 8.46 -3.37 15.19
CA GLU A 109 9.08 -4.70 15.18
C GLU A 109 8.37 -5.67 16.12
N ASN A 110 7.70 -5.16 17.14
CA ASN A 110 6.94 -5.97 18.10
C ASN A 110 5.52 -6.31 17.61
N GLY A 111 5.18 -5.93 16.39
CA GLY A 111 3.88 -6.25 15.82
C GLY A 111 2.74 -5.34 16.24
N GLU A 112 3.03 -4.18 16.82
CA GLU A 112 1.99 -3.21 17.20
C GLU A 112 1.76 -2.22 16.07
N LEU A 113 0.49 -1.96 15.73
CA LEU A 113 0.12 -0.99 14.71
C LEU A 113 0.48 0.42 15.18
N ILE A 114 1.30 1.11 14.40
CA ILE A 114 1.73 2.47 14.70
C ILE A 114 0.81 3.47 14.01
N PHE A 115 0.59 3.29 12.70
CA PHE A 115 -0.34 4.12 11.94
C PHE A 115 -0.77 3.40 10.67
N GLU A 116 -1.83 3.89 10.07
CA GLU A 116 -2.34 3.40 8.79
C GLU A 116 -2.94 4.54 7.98
N TYR A 117 -2.99 4.35 6.67
CA TYR A 117 -3.72 5.25 5.77
C TYR A 117 -4.11 4.49 4.51
N THR A 118 -5.04 5.05 3.75
CA THR A 118 -5.49 4.46 2.50
C THR A 118 -5.11 5.34 1.32
N ILE A 119 -4.91 4.69 0.16
CA ILE A 119 -4.65 5.36 -1.11
C ILE A 119 -5.74 4.93 -2.09
N GLU A 120 -6.39 5.90 -2.71
CA GLU A 120 -7.40 5.70 -3.73
C GLU A 120 -7.00 6.42 -5.01
N ASP A 121 -7.71 6.14 -6.09
CA ASP A 121 -7.45 6.75 -7.40
C ASP A 121 -7.38 8.28 -7.35
N ARG A 122 -8.30 8.90 -6.61
CA ARG A 122 -8.36 10.37 -6.45
C ARG A 122 -7.08 10.95 -5.85
N ASP A 123 -6.40 10.18 -5.00
CA ASP A 123 -5.17 10.66 -4.36
C ASP A 123 -4.03 10.81 -5.35
N CYS A 124 -3.94 9.89 -6.31
CA CYS A 124 -2.95 9.98 -7.40
C CYS A 124 -3.29 11.10 -8.38
N LYS A 125 -4.57 11.31 -8.67
CA LYS A 125 -5.01 12.38 -9.56
C LYS A 125 -4.67 13.76 -9.03
N LYS A 126 -4.65 13.94 -7.73
CA LYS A 126 -4.27 15.22 -7.11
C LYS A 126 -2.81 15.57 -7.28
N LEU A 127 -1.96 14.58 -7.58
CA LEU A 127 -0.52 14.79 -7.77
C LEU A 127 -0.15 15.15 -9.21
N GLN A 128 -1.10 15.05 -10.12
CA GLN A 128 -0.90 15.35 -11.53
C GLN A 128 -1.11 16.84 -11.84
#